data_2e6580348199a6c48d22bededa0f1257
#
_entry.id   2e6580348199a6c48d22bededa0f1257
#
_cell.length_a   1.000
_cell.length_b   1.000
_cell.length_c   1.000
_cell.angle_alpha   90.00
_cell.angle_beta   90.00
_cell.angle_gamma   90.00
#
_symmetry.space_group_name_H-M   'P 1'
#
loop_
_entity.id
_entity.type
_entity.pdbx_description
1 polymer ?
#
loop_
_entity_poly.entity_id
_entity_poly.type
_entity_poly.pdbx_seq_one_letter_code
_entity_poly.pdbx_strand_id
1 'polypeptide(L)'
;MILGKFTLAMFLLTAPAVWAQFSRADMMKLATDRFDTAAKTLNLSPDQVAAIKPLLQSKYVDMGQVKDVYMASAKSDASKKSAKESLKAIHEKYNAQINAILTPEQAKVWKRMQKDWKDDLIVPKS
;
A
#
# COMPACT_ATOMS: atom_id res chain seq x y z
N MET A 1 -16.27 -32.58 17.39
CA MET A 1 -16.68 -32.58 16.00
C MET A 1 -16.72 -31.21 15.40
N ILE A 2 -17.55 -30.34 15.91
CA ILE A 2 -17.59 -28.95 15.45
C ILE A 2 -16.26 -28.25 15.71
N LEU A 3 -15.63 -28.56 16.84
CA LEU A 3 -14.33 -28.01 17.22
C LEU A 3 -13.24 -28.32 16.21
N GLY A 4 -13.26 -29.54 15.63
CA GLY A 4 -12.27 -29.91 14.62
C GLY A 4 -12.36 -29.06 13.37
N LYS A 5 -13.57 -28.70 12.97
CA LYS A 5 -13.78 -27.83 11.80
C LYS A 5 -13.29 -26.42 12.06
N PHE A 6 -13.50 -25.89 13.25
CA PHE A 6 -13.00 -24.58 13.63
C PHE A 6 -11.48 -24.55 13.63
N THR A 7 -10.85 -25.60 14.14
CA THR A 7 -9.41 -25.71 14.17
C THR A 7 -8.83 -25.67 12.75
N LEU A 8 -9.47 -26.40 11.83
CA LEU A 8 -9.03 -26.40 10.43
C LEU A 8 -9.17 -25.02 9.79
N ALA A 9 -10.27 -24.33 10.08
CA ALA A 9 -10.49 -23.00 9.53
C ALA A 9 -9.42 -22.01 10.02
N MET A 10 -9.09 -22.06 11.29
CA MET A 10 -8.03 -21.21 11.86
C MET A 10 -6.68 -21.52 11.25
N PHE A 11 -6.42 -22.80 11.01
CA PHE A 11 -5.16 -23.20 10.38
C PHE A 11 -5.02 -22.65 8.98
N LEU A 12 -6.10 -22.67 8.20
CA LEU A 12 -6.10 -22.12 6.85
C LEU A 12 -5.90 -20.60 6.85
N LEU A 13 -6.45 -19.90 7.83
CA LEU A 13 -6.26 -18.47 7.96
C LEU A 13 -4.83 -18.10 8.32
N THR A 14 -4.17 -18.96 9.08
CA THR A 14 -2.80 -18.70 9.50
C THR A 14 -1.81 -18.92 8.35
N ALA A 15 -2.02 -19.95 7.53
CA ALA A 15 -1.08 -20.30 6.46
C ALA A 15 -0.83 -19.13 5.48
N PRO A 16 -1.85 -18.40 4.96
CA PRO A 16 -1.60 -17.27 4.07
C PRO A 16 -0.74 -16.19 4.70
N ALA A 17 -0.91 -15.92 5.98
CA ALA A 17 -0.13 -14.89 6.68
C ALA A 17 1.35 -15.24 6.73
N VAL A 18 1.68 -16.54 6.88
CA VAL A 18 3.07 -17.00 6.93
C VAL A 18 3.75 -16.82 5.57
N TRP A 19 3.02 -16.99 4.49
CA TRP A 19 3.57 -16.94 3.13
C TRP A 19 3.51 -15.56 2.49
N ALA A 20 2.84 -14.58 3.11
CA ALA A 20 2.71 -13.24 2.56
C ALA A 20 4.06 -12.52 2.57
N GLN A 21 4.53 -12.07 1.41
CA GLN A 21 5.77 -11.31 1.28
C GLN A 21 5.58 -9.84 1.67
N PHE A 22 4.37 -9.33 1.53
CA PHE A 22 4.04 -7.94 1.80
C PHE A 22 3.08 -7.88 2.97
N SER A 23 3.54 -8.34 4.13
CA SER A 23 2.73 -8.36 5.34
C SER A 23 2.24 -6.96 5.69
N ARG A 24 1.11 -6.91 6.41
CA ARG A 24 0.56 -5.63 6.87
C ARG A 24 1.59 -4.84 7.67
N ALA A 25 2.36 -5.52 8.54
CA ALA A 25 3.38 -4.86 9.36
C ALA A 25 4.47 -4.24 8.49
N ASP A 26 4.94 -4.95 7.47
CA ASP A 26 5.97 -4.45 6.56
C ASP A 26 5.45 -3.27 5.74
N MET A 27 4.22 -3.34 5.27
CA MET A 27 3.60 -2.24 4.52
C MET A 27 3.37 -1.02 5.39
N MET A 28 2.98 -1.22 6.64
CA MET A 28 2.83 -0.12 7.60
C MET A 28 4.17 0.56 7.89
N LYS A 29 5.23 -0.22 8.00
CA LYS A 29 6.58 0.33 8.19
C LYS A 29 7.02 1.15 6.99
N LEU A 30 6.82 0.64 5.79
CA LEU A 30 7.14 1.36 4.56
C LEU A 30 6.34 2.66 4.48
N ALA A 31 5.05 2.61 4.79
CA ALA A 31 4.18 3.78 4.81
C ALA A 31 4.69 4.82 5.81
N THR A 32 5.13 4.39 6.98
CA THR A 32 5.67 5.28 8.00
C THR A 32 6.95 5.95 7.51
N ASP A 33 7.85 5.19 6.89
CA ASP A 33 9.08 5.74 6.34
C ASP A 33 8.79 6.77 5.23
N ARG A 34 7.87 6.45 4.34
CA ARG A 34 7.44 7.39 3.29
C ARG A 34 6.80 8.63 3.88
N PHE A 35 5.95 8.44 4.90
CA PHE A 35 5.28 9.55 5.57
C PHE A 35 6.30 10.45 6.28
N ASP A 36 7.26 9.90 7.00
CA ASP A 36 8.27 10.69 7.70
C ASP A 36 9.06 11.57 6.71
N THR A 37 9.43 11.00 5.57
CA THR A 37 10.09 11.75 4.51
C THR A 37 9.21 12.88 4.00
N ALA A 38 7.93 12.58 3.74
CA ALA A 38 6.98 13.56 3.24
C ALA A 38 6.74 14.69 4.26
N ALA A 39 6.57 14.33 5.53
CA ALA A 39 6.31 15.31 6.58
C ALA A 39 7.44 16.34 6.69
N LYS A 40 8.68 15.89 6.58
CA LYS A 40 9.85 16.75 6.61
C LYS A 40 9.96 17.61 5.33
N THR A 41 9.86 16.95 4.19
CA THR A 41 10.06 17.61 2.89
C THR A 41 8.98 18.64 2.61
N LEU A 42 7.74 18.33 2.97
CA LEU A 42 6.59 19.22 2.73
C LEU A 42 6.34 20.18 3.90
N ASN A 43 7.01 20.00 5.02
CA ASN A 43 6.79 20.78 6.22
C ASN A 43 5.31 20.77 6.63
N LEU A 44 4.77 19.56 6.82
CA LEU A 44 3.35 19.38 7.11
C LEU A 44 2.97 19.98 8.47
N SER A 45 1.79 20.59 8.51
CA SER A 45 1.21 21.05 9.77
C SER A 45 0.70 19.85 10.59
N PRO A 46 0.46 20.04 11.92
CA PRO A 46 -0.12 18.95 12.73
C PRO A 46 -1.43 18.42 12.19
N ASP A 47 -2.30 19.26 11.65
CA ASP A 47 -3.57 18.84 11.06
C ASP A 47 -3.35 18.01 9.80
N GLN A 48 -2.39 18.42 8.96
CA GLN A 48 -2.02 17.65 7.77
C GLN A 48 -1.43 16.31 8.14
N VAL A 49 -0.57 16.26 9.16
CA VAL A 49 0.01 15.02 9.67
C VAL A 49 -1.10 14.05 10.08
N ALA A 50 -2.07 14.52 10.87
CA ALA A 50 -3.16 13.68 11.35
C ALA A 50 -4.04 13.16 10.21
N ALA A 51 -4.19 13.94 9.14
CA ALA A 51 -5.03 13.56 7.99
C ALA A 51 -4.30 12.66 6.99
N ILE A 52 -3.02 12.92 6.72
CA ILE A 52 -2.28 12.23 5.65
C ILE A 52 -1.71 10.90 6.11
N LYS A 53 -1.25 10.79 7.34
CA LYS A 53 -0.63 9.57 7.84
C LYS A 53 -1.52 8.33 7.68
N PRO A 54 -2.81 8.36 8.10
CA PRO A 54 -3.69 7.20 7.89
C PRO A 54 -3.91 6.89 6.42
N LEU A 55 -3.94 7.89 5.56
CA LEU A 55 -4.13 7.69 4.13
C LEU A 55 -2.96 6.95 3.51
N LEU A 56 -1.72 7.32 3.85
CA LEU A 56 -0.55 6.59 3.38
C LEU A 56 -0.49 5.18 3.93
N GLN A 57 -0.83 4.99 5.19
CA GLN A 57 -0.88 3.66 5.78
C GLN A 57 -1.86 2.75 5.03
N SER A 58 -3.06 3.25 4.77
CA SER A 58 -4.08 2.49 4.03
C SER A 58 -3.64 2.22 2.60
N LYS A 59 -3.03 3.20 1.94
CA LYS A 59 -2.53 3.06 0.57
C LYS A 59 -1.53 1.91 0.48
N TYR A 60 -0.52 1.89 1.35
CA TYR A 60 0.52 0.88 1.28
C TYR A 60 0.03 -0.51 1.69
N VAL A 61 -0.89 -0.59 2.65
CA VAL A 61 -1.51 -1.86 3.01
C VAL A 61 -2.30 -2.42 1.83
N ASP A 62 -3.10 -1.59 1.17
CA ASP A 62 -3.88 -2.00 0.00
C ASP A 62 -2.97 -2.44 -1.15
N MET A 63 -1.89 -1.70 -1.39
CA MET A 63 -0.91 -2.05 -2.41
C MET A 63 -0.23 -3.38 -2.10
N GLY A 64 0.12 -3.61 -0.84
CA GLY A 64 0.71 -4.87 -0.41
C GLY A 64 -0.20 -6.06 -0.66
N GLN A 65 -1.50 -5.89 -0.42
CA GLN A 65 -2.49 -6.94 -0.68
C GLN A 65 -2.55 -7.29 -2.17
N VAL A 66 -2.53 -6.29 -3.04
CA VAL A 66 -2.52 -6.53 -4.49
C VAL A 66 -1.27 -7.31 -4.91
N LYS A 67 -0.12 -6.93 -4.38
CA LYS A 67 1.15 -7.59 -4.70
C LYS A 67 1.15 -9.04 -4.20
N ASP A 68 0.63 -9.29 -3.00
CA ASP A 68 0.53 -10.65 -2.45
C ASP A 68 -0.40 -11.52 -3.29
N VAL A 69 -1.54 -11.00 -3.71
CA VAL A 69 -2.47 -11.72 -4.59
C VAL A 69 -1.78 -12.08 -5.91
N TYR A 70 -1.04 -11.12 -6.49
CA TYR A 70 -0.30 -11.38 -7.71
C TYR A 70 0.76 -12.47 -7.51
N MET A 71 1.53 -12.39 -6.42
CA MET A 71 2.57 -13.38 -6.13
C MET A 71 2.00 -14.78 -5.91
N ALA A 72 0.78 -14.88 -5.40
CA ALA A 72 0.09 -16.15 -5.22
C ALA A 72 -0.59 -16.64 -6.50
N SER A 73 -0.67 -15.82 -7.54
CA SER A 73 -1.32 -16.16 -8.80
C SER A 73 -0.37 -16.93 -9.72
N ALA A 74 -0.89 -17.35 -10.89
CA ALA A 74 -0.09 -17.98 -11.93
C ALA A 74 0.90 -17.04 -12.60
N LYS A 75 0.88 -15.76 -12.26
CA LYS A 75 1.73 -14.71 -12.81
C LYS A 75 1.65 -14.61 -14.34
N SER A 76 0.47 -14.86 -14.88
CA SER A 76 0.19 -14.70 -16.30
C SER A 76 0.19 -13.22 -16.68
N ASP A 77 0.21 -12.95 -18.00
CA ASP A 77 0.11 -11.59 -18.49
C ASP A 77 -1.19 -10.93 -18.05
N ALA A 78 -2.28 -11.67 -17.99
CA ALA A 78 -3.56 -11.18 -17.51
C ALA A 78 -3.51 -10.80 -16.02
N SER A 79 -2.90 -11.64 -15.19
CA SER A 79 -2.70 -11.35 -13.77
C SER A 79 -1.83 -10.12 -13.55
N LYS A 80 -0.77 -10.01 -14.33
CA LYS A 80 0.15 -8.87 -14.26
C LYS A 80 -0.57 -7.58 -14.62
N LYS A 81 -1.35 -7.60 -15.69
CA LYS A 81 -2.13 -6.44 -16.12
C LYS A 81 -3.14 -6.03 -15.07
N SER A 82 -3.87 -6.99 -14.50
CA SER A 82 -4.84 -6.74 -13.44
C SER A 82 -4.18 -6.13 -12.20
N ALA A 83 -3.03 -6.65 -11.80
CA ALA A 83 -2.29 -6.12 -10.66
C ALA A 83 -1.83 -4.69 -10.91
N LYS A 84 -1.29 -4.39 -12.10
CA LYS A 84 -0.88 -3.04 -12.46
C LYS A 84 -2.03 -2.05 -12.43
N GLU A 85 -3.18 -2.45 -12.97
CA GLU A 85 -4.38 -1.61 -12.97
C GLU A 85 -4.88 -1.34 -11.54
N SER A 86 -4.85 -2.36 -10.69
CA SER A 86 -5.23 -2.23 -9.29
C SER A 86 -4.30 -1.30 -8.53
N LEU A 87 -2.99 -1.45 -8.71
CA LEU A 87 -2.01 -0.57 -8.06
C LEU A 87 -2.19 0.88 -8.51
N LYS A 88 -2.41 1.09 -9.81
CA LYS A 88 -2.65 2.43 -10.36
C LYS A 88 -3.91 3.04 -9.76
N ALA A 89 -4.99 2.29 -9.68
CA ALA A 89 -6.26 2.76 -9.11
C ALA A 89 -6.10 3.14 -7.64
N ILE A 90 -5.39 2.33 -6.85
CA ILE A 90 -5.10 2.61 -5.46
C ILE A 90 -4.29 3.91 -5.33
N HIS A 91 -3.24 4.03 -6.13
CA HIS A 91 -2.40 5.23 -6.14
C HIS A 91 -3.22 6.48 -6.43
N GLU A 92 -4.03 6.46 -7.49
CA GLU A 92 -4.84 7.60 -7.89
C GLU A 92 -5.87 7.99 -6.81
N LYS A 93 -6.51 6.98 -6.21
CA LYS A 93 -7.51 7.19 -5.17
C LYS A 93 -6.92 7.94 -3.96
N TYR A 94 -5.83 7.42 -3.41
CA TYR A 94 -5.24 8.02 -2.22
C TYR A 94 -4.50 9.31 -2.53
N ASN A 95 -3.88 9.39 -3.71
CA ASN A 95 -3.19 10.59 -4.14
C ASN A 95 -4.16 11.77 -4.28
N ALA A 96 -5.36 11.53 -4.79
CA ALA A 96 -6.39 12.57 -4.87
C ALA A 96 -6.80 13.08 -3.50
N GLN A 97 -6.97 12.18 -2.53
CA GLN A 97 -7.33 12.54 -1.17
C GLN A 97 -6.21 13.35 -0.49
N ILE A 98 -4.97 12.95 -0.69
CA ILE A 98 -3.81 13.63 -0.13
C ILE A 98 -3.66 15.02 -0.74
N ASN A 99 -3.79 15.14 -2.06
CA ASN A 99 -3.70 16.42 -2.75
C ASN A 99 -4.76 17.42 -2.26
N ALA A 100 -5.93 16.94 -1.88
CA ALA A 100 -6.98 17.80 -1.33
C ALA A 100 -6.61 18.43 0.01
N ILE A 101 -5.67 17.82 0.73
CA ILE A 101 -5.21 18.29 2.04
C ILE A 101 -4.01 19.22 1.91
N LEU A 102 -3.22 19.06 0.85
CA LEU A 102 -1.99 19.83 0.62
C LEU A 102 -2.28 21.23 0.05
N THR A 103 -1.40 22.18 0.34
CA THR A 103 -1.39 23.45 -0.37
C THR A 103 -0.91 23.23 -1.81
N PRO A 104 -1.17 24.20 -2.73
CA PRO A 104 -0.69 24.07 -4.12
C PRO A 104 0.82 23.86 -4.22
N GLU A 105 1.60 24.53 -3.39
CA GLU A 105 3.06 24.37 -3.40
C GLU A 105 3.49 23.01 -2.88
N GLN A 106 2.87 22.57 -1.79
CA GLN A 106 3.12 21.23 -1.27
C GLN A 106 2.75 20.17 -2.30
N ALA A 107 1.65 20.35 -3.01
CA ALA A 107 1.21 19.40 -4.03
C ALA A 107 2.24 19.25 -5.17
N LYS A 108 2.92 20.34 -5.54
CA LYS A 108 3.99 20.28 -6.55
C LYS A 108 5.16 19.41 -6.09
N VAL A 109 5.58 19.61 -4.85
CA VAL A 109 6.67 18.82 -4.26
C VAL A 109 6.24 17.37 -4.09
N TRP A 110 5.02 17.16 -3.63
CA TRP A 110 4.44 15.81 -3.50
C TRP A 110 4.47 15.05 -4.82
N LYS A 111 4.11 15.72 -5.92
CA LYS A 111 4.14 15.11 -7.25
C LYS A 111 5.54 14.64 -7.63
N ARG A 112 6.57 15.44 -7.32
CA ARG A 112 7.95 15.04 -7.57
C ARG A 112 8.36 13.85 -6.72
N MET A 113 7.97 13.84 -5.45
CA MET A 113 8.25 12.72 -4.55
C MET A 113 7.61 11.42 -5.06
N GLN A 114 6.40 11.52 -5.62
CA GLN A 114 5.73 10.35 -6.18
C GLN A 114 6.52 9.74 -7.34
N LYS A 115 7.21 10.55 -8.13
CA LYS A 115 8.07 10.04 -9.19
C LYS A 115 9.26 9.25 -8.62
N ASP A 116 9.81 9.72 -7.50
CA ASP A 116 10.92 9.02 -6.84
C ASP A 116 10.47 7.68 -6.26
N TRP A 117 9.19 7.56 -5.92
CA TRP A 117 8.62 6.35 -5.34
C TRP A 117 7.86 5.49 -6.35
N LYS A 118 8.05 5.72 -7.63
CA LYS A 118 7.33 4.97 -8.68
C LYS A 118 7.54 3.46 -8.59
N ASP A 119 8.67 3.03 -8.05
CA ASP A 119 8.96 1.61 -7.90
C ASP A 119 7.99 0.92 -6.92
N ASP A 120 7.37 1.67 -6.02
CA ASP A 120 6.36 1.13 -5.12
C ASP A 120 5.13 0.60 -5.88
N LEU A 121 4.90 1.10 -7.10
CA LEU A 121 3.78 0.72 -7.96
C LEU A 121 4.13 -0.43 -8.92
N ILE A 122 5.36 -0.91 -8.90
CA ILE A 122 5.78 -1.97 -9.80
C ILE A 122 5.33 -3.32 -9.26
N VAL A 123 4.79 -4.13 -10.16
CA VAL A 123 4.41 -5.51 -9.84
C VAL A 123 5.68 -6.29 -9.54
N PRO A 124 5.74 -7.04 -8.42
CA PRO A 124 6.94 -7.77 -8.05
C PRO A 124 7.34 -8.79 -9.11
N LYS A 125 8.63 -8.94 -9.29
CA LYS A 125 9.17 -10.04 -10.09
C LYS A 125 9.15 -11.30 -9.24
N SER A 126 8.92 -12.43 -9.87
CA SER A 126 8.85 -13.72 -9.18
C SER A 126 10.14 -14.09 -8.47
#